data_50e5be69deedc57b91d64ff2a2031274
#
_entry.id   50e5be69deedc57b91d64ff2a2031274
#
_cell.length_a   1.000
_cell.length_b   1.000
_cell.length_c   1.000
_cell.angle_alpha   90.00
_cell.angle_beta   90.00
_cell.angle_gamma   90.00
#
_symmetry.space_group_name_H-M   'P 1'
#
loop_
_entity.id
_entity.type
_entity.pdbx_description
1 polymer ?
#
loop_
_entity_poly.entity_id
_entity_poly.type
_entity_poly.pdbx_seq_one_letter_code
_entity_poly.pdbx_strand_id
1 'polypeptide(L)'
;ALLVSGGHTQLMRVDGVGRYEILGETIDDAAGEAFDKSAKLMGLGYPGGPALSRLAEQGSATAFKLPRPLLHSGDLDFSFAGLKTAVLTQAKKLGDELDARKADLAASTEAAIVEVLVKKTLAALKQTGLKRVVVAGGVGANRHLRAQLNAACVAAKVRVHYPELHLCTDNGAMIAMAAAMR
;
A
#
# COMPACT_ATOMS: atom_id res chain seq x y z
N ALA A 1 8.67 8.11 7.57
CA ALA A 1 7.25 7.72 7.58
C ALA A 1 6.84 7.19 6.21
N LEU A 2 5.90 6.24 6.21
CA LEU A 2 5.15 5.79 5.04
C LEU A 2 3.69 6.21 5.22
N LEU A 3 3.25 7.21 4.45
CA LEU A 3 1.85 7.63 4.38
C LEU A 3 1.16 6.91 3.23
N VAL A 4 0.15 6.10 3.52
CA VAL A 4 -0.58 5.29 2.53
C VAL A 4 -2.08 5.35 2.76
N SER A 5 -2.79 6.03 1.86
CA SER A 5 -4.24 6.25 1.95
C SER A 5 -4.90 6.11 0.57
N GLY A 6 -6.19 6.42 0.48
CA GLY A 6 -6.91 6.53 -0.79
C GLY A 6 -6.40 7.64 -1.69
N GLY A 7 -5.84 8.72 -1.13
CA GLY A 7 -5.37 9.88 -1.89
C GLY A 7 -3.86 10.09 -1.89
N HIS A 8 -3.11 9.43 -1.00
CA HIS A 8 -1.68 9.67 -0.84
C HIS A 8 -0.89 8.36 -0.75
N THR A 9 0.27 8.35 -1.38
CA THR A 9 1.33 7.34 -1.16
C THR A 9 2.65 8.08 -1.17
N GLN A 10 3.24 8.27 0.03
CA GLN A 10 4.43 9.10 0.21
C GLN A 10 5.40 8.46 1.21
N LEU A 11 6.68 8.58 0.92
CA LEU A 11 7.77 8.34 1.86
C LEU A 11 8.31 9.68 2.33
N MET A 12 8.37 9.88 3.63
CA MET A 12 8.84 11.13 4.23
C MET A 12 9.90 10.88 5.29
N ARG A 13 10.94 11.73 5.31
CA ARG A 13 11.79 11.91 6.49
C ARG A 13 11.09 12.87 7.45
N VAL A 14 11.00 12.47 8.71
CA VAL A 14 10.36 13.26 9.76
C VAL A 14 11.44 13.61 10.80
N ASP A 15 11.86 14.85 10.81
CA ASP A 15 12.87 15.37 11.76
C ASP A 15 12.23 15.97 13.01
N GLY A 16 10.92 16.16 13.00
CA GLY A 16 10.12 16.68 14.09
C GLY A 16 8.78 17.21 13.62
N VAL A 17 7.95 17.68 14.53
CA VAL A 17 6.65 18.28 14.19
C VAL A 17 6.86 19.47 13.26
N GLY A 18 6.16 19.47 12.12
CA GLY A 18 6.26 20.52 11.09
C GLY A 18 7.54 20.48 10.25
N ARG A 19 8.44 19.51 10.46
CA ARG A 19 9.69 19.37 9.69
C ARG A 19 9.70 18.03 8.95
N TYR A 20 9.20 18.06 7.72
CA TYR A 20 9.04 16.90 6.86
C TYR A 20 9.78 17.13 5.54
N GLU A 21 10.44 16.09 5.05
CA GLU A 21 11.04 16.04 3.72
C GLU A 21 10.44 14.87 2.95
N ILE A 22 9.85 15.15 1.79
CA ILE A 22 9.34 14.10 0.90
C ILE A 22 10.55 13.45 0.23
N LEU A 23 10.67 12.13 0.39
CA LEU A 23 11.73 11.32 -0.21
C LEU A 23 11.28 10.69 -1.52
N GLY A 24 9.99 10.47 -1.68
CA GLY A 24 9.34 9.93 -2.88
C GLY A 24 7.83 9.87 -2.67
N GLU A 25 7.09 9.96 -3.76
CA GLU A 25 5.63 9.93 -3.75
C GLU A 25 5.06 9.25 -5.00
N THR A 26 3.76 8.99 -5.01
CA THR A 26 3.13 8.46 -6.22
C THR A 26 3.05 9.52 -7.31
N ILE A 27 3.42 9.12 -8.53
CA ILE A 27 3.32 9.97 -9.72
C ILE A 27 1.97 9.85 -10.45
N ASP A 28 1.13 8.93 -9.98
CA ASP A 28 -0.19 8.64 -10.56
C ASP A 28 -1.19 8.20 -9.48
N ASP A 29 -1.83 7.03 -9.60
CA ASP A 29 -2.78 6.53 -8.60
C ASP A 29 -2.09 6.31 -7.24
N ALA A 30 -2.75 6.64 -6.14
CA ALA A 30 -2.32 6.24 -4.80
C ALA A 30 -2.57 4.74 -4.56
N ALA A 31 -1.86 4.14 -3.60
CA ALA A 31 -2.01 2.71 -3.29
C ALA A 31 -3.44 2.32 -2.90
N GLY A 32 -4.11 3.13 -2.06
CA GLY A 32 -5.51 2.88 -1.69
C GLY A 32 -6.46 3.03 -2.88
N GLU A 33 -6.22 4.00 -3.74
CA GLU A 33 -6.95 4.17 -5.00
C GLU A 33 -6.76 2.96 -5.93
N ALA A 34 -5.53 2.40 -5.99
CA ALA A 34 -5.25 1.20 -6.76
C ALA A 34 -6.02 -0.02 -6.20
N PHE A 35 -6.12 -0.17 -4.87
CA PHE A 35 -6.97 -1.16 -4.23
C PHE A 35 -8.43 -0.98 -4.60
N ASP A 36 -9.00 0.22 -4.45
CA ASP A 36 -10.41 0.51 -4.70
C ASP A 36 -10.77 0.33 -6.18
N LYS A 37 -9.95 0.84 -7.09
CA LYS A 37 -10.15 0.68 -8.53
C LYS A 37 -10.06 -0.79 -8.96
N SER A 38 -9.12 -1.55 -8.42
CA SER A 38 -8.98 -2.99 -8.71
C SER A 38 -10.17 -3.78 -8.15
N ALA A 39 -10.63 -3.47 -6.94
CA ALA A 39 -11.83 -4.06 -6.35
C ALA A 39 -13.07 -3.82 -7.23
N LYS A 40 -13.24 -2.58 -7.70
CA LYS A 40 -14.34 -2.21 -8.61
C LYS A 40 -14.29 -3.02 -9.92
N LEU A 41 -13.11 -3.23 -10.51
CA LEU A 41 -12.93 -4.03 -11.72
C LEU A 41 -13.31 -5.51 -11.51
N MET A 42 -13.23 -6.00 -10.29
CA MET A 42 -13.61 -7.36 -9.89
C MET A 42 -15.09 -7.44 -9.42
N GLY A 43 -15.85 -6.34 -9.50
CA GLY A 43 -17.23 -6.30 -9.04
C GLY A 43 -17.38 -6.37 -7.51
N LEU A 44 -16.35 -6.01 -6.75
CA LEU A 44 -16.39 -5.96 -5.29
C LEU A 44 -17.02 -4.65 -4.81
N GLY A 45 -17.66 -4.71 -3.63
CA GLY A 45 -18.31 -3.54 -3.02
C GLY A 45 -17.35 -2.45 -2.55
N TYR A 46 -17.90 -1.38 -2.02
CA TYR A 46 -17.15 -0.27 -1.42
C TYR A 46 -17.26 -0.31 0.12
N PRO A 47 -16.19 -0.01 0.89
CA PRO A 47 -14.84 0.33 0.42
C PRO A 47 -14.10 -0.86 -0.20
N GLY A 48 -13.48 -0.63 -1.35
CA GLY A 48 -12.90 -1.68 -2.19
C GLY A 48 -11.67 -2.34 -1.57
N GLY A 49 -10.77 -1.57 -0.95
CA GLY A 49 -9.55 -2.09 -0.33
C GLY A 49 -9.82 -3.22 0.67
N PRO A 50 -10.66 -3.03 1.71
CA PRO A 50 -11.01 -4.10 2.64
C PRO A 50 -11.71 -5.29 1.99
N ALA A 51 -12.55 -5.06 0.96
CA ALA A 51 -13.23 -6.13 0.24
C ALA A 51 -12.24 -7.00 -0.56
N LEU A 52 -11.32 -6.34 -1.28
CA LEU A 52 -10.25 -7.01 -2.02
C LEU A 52 -9.34 -7.81 -1.09
N SER A 53 -8.90 -7.23 0.03
CA SER A 53 -8.01 -7.90 0.98
C SER A 53 -8.65 -9.14 1.62
N ARG A 54 -9.94 -9.08 1.98
CA ARG A 54 -10.65 -10.27 2.48
C ARG A 54 -10.74 -11.38 1.43
N LEU A 55 -10.98 -11.01 0.17
CA LEU A 55 -11.04 -11.98 -0.92
C LEU A 55 -9.64 -12.57 -1.21
N ALA A 56 -8.60 -11.77 -1.13
CA ALA A 56 -7.21 -12.17 -1.34
C ALA A 56 -6.75 -13.26 -0.36
N GLU A 57 -7.29 -13.30 0.87
CA GLU A 57 -7.00 -14.35 1.85
C GLU A 57 -7.37 -15.77 1.35
N GLN A 58 -8.25 -15.88 0.34
CA GLN A 58 -8.72 -17.15 -0.22
C GLN A 58 -8.00 -17.52 -1.53
N GLY A 59 -7.13 -16.67 -2.04
CA GLY A 59 -6.47 -16.82 -3.32
C GLY A 59 -4.96 -17.03 -3.22
N SER A 60 -4.36 -17.30 -4.38
CA SER A 60 -2.90 -17.43 -4.51
C SER A 60 -2.27 -16.15 -5.02
N ALA A 61 -1.35 -15.59 -4.24
CA ALA A 61 -0.59 -14.38 -4.58
C ALA A 61 0.30 -14.54 -5.83
N THR A 62 0.58 -15.77 -6.24
CA THR A 62 1.45 -16.11 -7.37
C THR A 62 0.68 -16.56 -8.61
N ALA A 63 -0.66 -16.61 -8.55
CA ALA A 63 -1.50 -17.11 -9.64
C ALA A 63 -1.41 -16.24 -10.91
N PHE A 64 -1.23 -14.95 -10.76
CA PHE A 64 -1.08 -14.00 -11.87
C PHE A 64 0.19 -13.17 -11.73
N LYS A 65 0.98 -13.13 -12.79
CA LYS A 65 2.17 -12.29 -12.87
C LYS A 65 1.78 -10.85 -13.24
N LEU A 66 1.48 -10.04 -12.24
CA LEU A 66 1.14 -8.63 -12.40
C LEU A 66 2.40 -7.74 -12.33
N PRO A 67 2.42 -6.58 -12.97
CA PRO A 67 3.57 -5.67 -12.92
C PRO A 67 3.75 -5.05 -11.53
N ARG A 68 4.98 -4.61 -11.25
CA ARG A 68 5.38 -3.80 -10.09
C ARG A 68 5.99 -2.50 -10.63
N PRO A 69 5.16 -1.53 -11.01
CA PRO A 69 5.67 -0.32 -11.63
C PRO A 69 6.70 0.39 -10.72
N LEU A 70 7.71 0.99 -11.31
CA LEU A 70 8.82 1.71 -10.67
C LEU A 70 9.59 0.93 -9.57
N LEU A 71 9.35 -0.38 -9.39
CA LEU A 71 10.03 -1.14 -8.34
C LEU A 71 11.56 -1.08 -8.45
N HIS A 72 12.08 -0.96 -9.65
CA HIS A 72 13.50 -0.95 -9.97
C HIS A 72 13.97 0.36 -10.64
N SER A 73 13.23 1.47 -10.48
CA SER A 73 13.56 2.77 -11.08
C SER A 73 14.80 3.43 -10.48
N GLY A 74 15.22 3.01 -9.28
CA GLY A 74 16.36 3.60 -8.59
C GLY A 74 16.01 4.79 -7.69
N ASP A 75 14.85 5.39 -7.86
CA ASP A 75 14.26 6.41 -7.00
C ASP A 75 13.32 5.82 -5.92
N LEU A 76 12.63 6.68 -5.18
CA LEU A 76 11.67 6.29 -4.15
C LEU A 76 10.21 6.56 -4.54
N ASP A 77 9.96 6.94 -5.78
CA ASP A 77 8.62 7.22 -6.29
C ASP A 77 7.81 5.95 -6.52
N PHE A 78 6.50 6.09 -6.50
CA PHE A 78 5.54 5.02 -6.72
C PHE A 78 4.73 5.26 -7.99
N SER A 79 4.21 4.16 -8.55
CA SER A 79 3.21 4.19 -9.61
C SER A 79 2.32 2.96 -9.50
N PHE A 80 1.01 3.15 -9.67
CA PHE A 80 0.02 2.06 -9.61
C PHE A 80 -0.94 2.04 -10.80
N ALA A 81 -0.97 3.07 -11.66
CA ALA A 81 -1.88 3.12 -12.81
C ALA A 81 -1.63 1.97 -13.81
N GLY A 82 -0.36 1.62 -14.02
CA GLY A 82 0.01 0.47 -14.86
C GLY A 82 -0.46 -0.86 -14.29
N LEU A 83 -0.43 -1.04 -12.97
CA LEU A 83 -0.96 -2.22 -12.29
C LEU A 83 -2.47 -2.32 -12.48
N LYS A 84 -3.22 -1.24 -12.29
CA LYS A 84 -4.69 -1.19 -12.53
C LYS A 84 -5.02 -1.65 -13.95
N THR A 85 -4.30 -1.15 -14.94
CA THR A 85 -4.48 -1.54 -16.35
C THR A 85 -4.22 -3.04 -16.56
N ALA A 86 -3.19 -3.58 -15.92
CA ALA A 86 -2.89 -5.02 -15.98
C ALA A 86 -3.98 -5.87 -15.33
N VAL A 87 -4.54 -5.43 -14.19
CA VAL A 87 -5.68 -6.10 -13.53
C VAL A 87 -6.90 -6.10 -14.44
N LEU A 88 -7.23 -4.97 -15.06
CA LEU A 88 -8.34 -4.88 -16.04
C LEU A 88 -8.13 -5.84 -17.21
N THR A 89 -6.92 -5.87 -17.76
CA THR A 89 -6.58 -6.75 -18.87
C THR A 89 -6.73 -8.23 -18.48
N GLN A 90 -6.27 -8.59 -17.28
CA GLN A 90 -6.38 -9.94 -16.76
C GLN A 90 -7.83 -10.35 -16.48
N ALA A 91 -8.64 -9.45 -15.89
CA ALA A 91 -10.07 -9.68 -15.68
C ALA A 91 -10.83 -9.91 -17.00
N LYS A 92 -10.52 -9.10 -18.04
CA LYS A 92 -11.10 -9.28 -19.38
C LYS A 92 -10.68 -10.61 -20.02
N LYS A 93 -9.42 -11.06 -19.82
CA LYS A 93 -8.96 -12.36 -20.35
C LYS A 93 -9.64 -13.54 -19.69
N LEU A 94 -9.99 -13.42 -18.42
CA LEU A 94 -10.70 -14.47 -17.70
C LEU A 94 -12.16 -14.61 -18.16
N GLY A 95 -12.80 -13.53 -18.62
CA GLY A 95 -14.18 -13.58 -19.09
C GLY A 95 -15.09 -14.26 -18.06
N ASP A 96 -15.74 -15.36 -18.48
CA ASP A 96 -16.66 -16.12 -17.63
C ASP A 96 -15.95 -16.85 -16.46
N GLU A 97 -14.63 -17.06 -16.55
CA GLU A 97 -13.86 -17.66 -15.46
C GLU A 97 -13.52 -16.65 -14.34
N LEU A 98 -13.81 -15.36 -14.52
CA LEU A 98 -13.43 -14.32 -13.56
C LEU A 98 -13.97 -14.64 -12.16
N ASP A 99 -15.21 -15.07 -12.04
CA ASP A 99 -15.82 -15.34 -10.72
C ASP A 99 -15.10 -16.49 -9.98
N ALA A 100 -14.69 -17.53 -10.69
CA ALA A 100 -13.95 -18.65 -10.12
C ALA A 100 -12.49 -18.28 -9.74
N ARG A 101 -11.88 -17.34 -10.45
CA ARG A 101 -10.48 -16.92 -10.28
C ARG A 101 -10.30 -15.57 -9.61
N LYS A 102 -11.39 -14.97 -9.15
CA LYS A 102 -11.40 -13.63 -8.55
C LYS A 102 -10.53 -13.52 -7.30
N ALA A 103 -10.54 -14.55 -6.44
CA ALA A 103 -9.70 -14.59 -5.25
C ALA A 103 -8.20 -14.60 -5.60
N ASP A 104 -7.80 -15.35 -6.60
CA ASP A 104 -6.42 -15.40 -7.09
C ASP A 104 -5.99 -14.04 -7.66
N LEU A 105 -6.87 -13.38 -8.42
CA LEU A 105 -6.59 -12.06 -8.98
C LEU A 105 -6.47 -11.01 -7.89
N ALA A 106 -7.32 -11.06 -6.87
CA ALA A 106 -7.25 -10.19 -5.70
C ALA A 106 -5.94 -10.40 -4.92
N ALA A 107 -5.56 -11.65 -4.65
CA ALA A 107 -4.32 -11.98 -3.94
C ALA A 107 -3.08 -11.52 -4.71
N SER A 108 -3.05 -11.74 -6.03
CA SER A 108 -1.93 -11.31 -6.88
C SER A 108 -1.84 -9.78 -6.97
N THR A 109 -2.99 -9.08 -6.95
CA THR A 109 -3.06 -7.60 -6.95
C THR A 109 -2.56 -7.04 -5.63
N GLU A 110 -3.07 -7.53 -4.50
CA GLU A 110 -2.61 -7.13 -3.18
C GLU A 110 -1.10 -7.35 -3.02
N ALA A 111 -0.60 -8.54 -3.40
CA ALA A 111 0.81 -8.84 -3.33
C ALA A 111 1.66 -7.87 -4.17
N ALA A 112 1.19 -7.47 -5.36
CA ALA A 112 1.90 -6.51 -6.20
C ALA A 112 2.01 -5.13 -5.54
N ILE A 113 0.91 -4.61 -4.97
CA ILE A 113 0.89 -3.32 -4.27
C ILE A 113 1.81 -3.38 -3.04
N VAL A 114 1.63 -4.40 -2.20
CA VAL A 114 2.37 -4.57 -0.95
C VAL A 114 3.87 -4.71 -1.20
N GLU A 115 4.28 -5.48 -2.20
CA GLU A 115 5.69 -5.65 -2.53
C GLU A 115 6.36 -4.32 -2.89
N VAL A 116 5.71 -3.47 -3.69
CA VAL A 116 6.23 -2.14 -4.05
C VAL A 116 6.36 -1.27 -2.80
N LEU A 117 5.31 -1.21 -1.97
CA LEU A 117 5.32 -0.41 -0.73
C LEU A 117 6.46 -0.84 0.21
N VAL A 118 6.61 -2.14 0.45
CA VAL A 118 7.65 -2.68 1.34
C VAL A 118 9.05 -2.41 0.81
N LYS A 119 9.31 -2.72 -0.46
CA LYS A 119 10.66 -2.56 -1.04
C LYS A 119 11.11 -1.10 -1.12
N LYS A 120 10.21 -0.19 -1.52
CA LYS A 120 10.51 1.25 -1.53
C LYS A 120 10.72 1.80 -0.11
N THR A 121 9.96 1.34 0.88
CA THR A 121 10.17 1.71 2.29
C THR A 121 11.54 1.26 2.78
N LEU A 122 11.96 0.02 2.48
CA LEU A 122 13.30 -0.45 2.83
C LEU A 122 14.40 0.31 2.12
N ALA A 123 14.20 0.69 0.86
CA ALA A 123 15.13 1.52 0.10
C ALA A 123 15.30 2.90 0.76
N ALA A 124 14.20 3.55 1.17
CA ALA A 124 14.23 4.82 1.89
C ALA A 124 14.96 4.71 3.23
N LEU A 125 14.70 3.65 3.99
CA LEU A 125 15.40 3.38 5.26
C LEU A 125 16.89 3.16 5.05
N LYS A 126 17.28 2.46 3.99
CA LYS A 126 18.68 2.25 3.62
C LYS A 126 19.34 3.58 3.21
N GLN A 127 18.67 4.38 2.39
CA GLN A 127 19.20 5.68 1.91
C GLN A 127 19.39 6.68 3.06
N THR A 128 18.44 6.72 4.02
CA THR A 128 18.46 7.68 5.13
C THR A 128 19.26 7.19 6.35
N GLY A 129 19.56 5.89 6.44
CA GLY A 129 20.16 5.28 7.63
C GLY A 129 19.25 5.19 8.84
N LEU A 130 17.97 5.60 8.73
CA LEU A 130 17.02 5.61 9.84
C LEU A 130 16.64 4.19 10.26
N LYS A 131 16.39 4.00 11.57
CA LYS A 131 16.07 2.70 12.18
C LYS A 131 14.63 2.61 12.71
N ARG A 132 13.80 3.57 12.35
CA ARG A 132 12.37 3.62 12.71
C ARG A 132 11.55 4.02 11.50
N VAL A 133 10.40 3.40 11.32
CA VAL A 133 9.39 3.80 10.34
C VAL A 133 8.03 3.88 11.02
N VAL A 134 7.27 4.90 10.71
CA VAL A 134 5.86 5.05 11.09
C VAL A 134 5.03 4.85 9.84
N VAL A 135 4.00 4.02 9.94
CA VAL A 135 3.03 3.82 8.85
C VAL A 135 1.73 4.54 9.23
N ALA A 136 1.22 5.38 8.36
CA ALA A 136 -0.02 6.14 8.57
C ALA A 136 -0.92 6.05 7.33
N GLY A 137 -2.23 6.26 7.54
CA GLY A 137 -3.25 6.19 6.50
C GLY A 137 -3.98 4.85 6.46
N GLY A 138 -5.15 4.81 5.81
CA GLY A 138 -6.09 3.69 5.83
C GLY A 138 -5.52 2.37 5.29
N VAL A 139 -4.63 2.42 4.29
CA VAL A 139 -3.93 1.23 3.77
C VAL A 139 -2.99 0.63 4.82
N GLY A 140 -2.52 1.42 5.79
CA GLY A 140 -1.75 0.95 6.93
C GLY A 140 -2.50 -0.05 7.84
N ALA A 141 -3.81 -0.20 7.69
CA ALA A 141 -4.61 -1.25 8.35
C ALA A 141 -4.54 -2.60 7.63
N ASN A 142 -4.04 -2.66 6.38
CA ASN A 142 -3.96 -3.88 5.60
C ASN A 142 -3.06 -4.92 6.28
N ARG A 143 -3.61 -6.11 6.53
CA ARG A 143 -2.91 -7.18 7.27
C ARG A 143 -1.70 -7.71 6.54
N HIS A 144 -1.80 -7.86 5.21
CA HIS A 144 -0.70 -8.37 4.39
C HIS A 144 0.47 -7.39 4.37
N LEU A 145 0.19 -6.07 4.21
CA LEU A 145 1.20 -5.01 4.30
C LEU A 145 1.91 -5.05 5.67
N ARG A 146 1.16 -5.12 6.77
CA ARG A 146 1.76 -5.19 8.12
C ARG A 146 2.64 -6.42 8.28
N ALA A 147 2.18 -7.59 7.85
CA ALA A 147 2.95 -8.82 7.95
C ALA A 147 4.26 -8.74 7.16
N GLN A 148 4.21 -8.33 5.90
CA GLN A 148 5.38 -8.23 5.02
C GLN A 148 6.36 -7.16 5.50
N LEU A 149 5.85 -5.98 5.87
CA LEU A 149 6.71 -4.88 6.33
C LEU A 149 7.37 -5.22 7.68
N ASN A 150 6.63 -5.84 8.62
CA ASN A 150 7.19 -6.29 9.89
C ASN A 150 8.33 -7.30 9.67
N ALA A 151 8.11 -8.33 8.85
CA ALA A 151 9.13 -9.34 8.55
C ALA A 151 10.38 -8.69 7.93
N ALA A 152 10.19 -7.81 6.96
CA ALA A 152 11.28 -7.11 6.29
C ALA A 152 12.04 -6.16 7.22
N CYS A 153 11.35 -5.43 8.09
CA CYS A 153 11.95 -4.52 9.05
C CYS A 153 12.70 -5.25 10.17
N VAL A 154 12.20 -6.39 10.64
CA VAL A 154 12.93 -7.26 11.58
C VAL A 154 14.26 -7.71 10.98
N ALA A 155 14.26 -8.19 9.75
CA ALA A 155 15.48 -8.58 9.04
C ALA A 155 16.48 -7.41 8.87
N ALA A 156 15.96 -6.18 8.68
CA ALA A 156 16.76 -4.96 8.54
C ALA A 156 17.15 -4.29 9.88
N LYS A 157 16.74 -4.87 11.02
CA LYS A 157 16.90 -4.29 12.38
C LYS A 157 16.30 -2.89 12.49
N VAL A 158 15.10 -2.70 11.93
CA VAL A 158 14.30 -1.47 11.95
C VAL A 158 13.05 -1.70 12.80
N ARG A 159 12.63 -0.69 13.57
CA ARG A 159 11.37 -0.70 14.30
C ARG A 159 10.25 -0.09 13.45
N VAL A 160 9.11 -0.78 13.40
CA VAL A 160 7.90 -0.28 12.74
C VAL A 160 6.89 0.15 13.79
N HIS A 161 6.23 1.27 13.55
CA HIS A 161 5.15 1.80 14.39
C HIS A 161 3.90 1.99 13.54
N TYR A 162 2.77 1.55 14.06
CA TYR A 162 1.45 1.72 13.45
C TYR A 162 0.51 2.39 14.44
N PRO A 163 -0.45 3.19 13.98
CA PRO A 163 -1.57 3.57 14.82
C PRO A 163 -2.45 2.33 15.13
N GLU A 164 -3.27 2.43 16.15
CA GLU A 164 -4.34 1.47 16.38
C GLU A 164 -5.28 1.42 15.15
N LEU A 165 -5.89 0.27 14.89
CA LEU A 165 -6.64 0.05 13.65
C LEU A 165 -7.77 1.06 13.44
N HIS A 166 -8.46 1.45 14.51
CA HIS A 166 -9.55 2.44 14.45
C HIS A 166 -9.07 3.88 14.23
N LEU A 167 -7.76 4.14 14.35
CA LEU A 167 -7.12 5.43 14.10
C LEU A 167 -6.38 5.49 12.75
N CYS A 168 -6.43 4.41 11.94
CA CYS A 168 -5.75 4.40 10.64
C CYS A 168 -6.42 5.28 9.58
N THR A 169 -7.74 5.48 9.68
CA THR A 169 -8.51 6.37 8.79
C THR A 169 -8.65 7.76 9.41
N ASP A 170 -9.09 8.73 8.62
CA ASP A 170 -9.32 10.10 9.07
C ASP A 170 -10.23 10.14 10.30
N ASN A 171 -9.81 10.89 11.31
CA ASN A 171 -10.56 10.98 12.58
C ASN A 171 -10.27 12.31 13.29
N GLY A 172 -11.20 12.72 14.19
CA GLY A 172 -11.10 13.98 14.89
C GLY A 172 -9.89 14.09 15.82
N ALA A 173 -9.38 12.97 16.36
CA ALA A 173 -8.21 12.97 17.23
C ALA A 173 -6.94 13.40 16.49
N MET A 174 -6.80 13.08 15.19
CA MET A 174 -5.67 13.55 14.37
C MET A 174 -5.65 15.07 14.27
N ILE A 175 -6.81 15.69 14.06
CA ILE A 175 -6.94 17.15 13.93
C ILE A 175 -6.69 17.84 15.28
N ALA A 176 -7.27 17.29 16.36
CA ALA A 176 -7.05 17.80 17.71
C ALA A 176 -5.57 17.75 18.11
N MET A 177 -4.89 16.63 17.82
CA MET A 177 -3.46 16.47 18.09
C MET A 177 -2.61 17.44 17.27
N ALA A 178 -2.91 17.60 15.98
CA ALA A 178 -2.21 18.54 15.10
C ALA A 178 -2.37 19.99 15.59
N ALA A 179 -3.56 20.37 16.08
CA ALA A 179 -3.80 21.68 16.65
C ALA A 179 -3.03 21.90 17.97
N ALA A 180 -2.95 20.88 18.81
CA ALA A 180 -2.23 20.96 20.11
C ALA A 180 -0.69 21.03 19.96
N MET A 181 -0.16 20.61 18.80
CA MET A 181 1.28 20.62 18.50
C MET A 181 1.76 21.91 17.82
N ARG A 182 0.86 22.87 17.51
CA ARG A 182 1.17 24.19 16.94
C ARG A 182 1.33 25.23 18.02
#